data_a602976009588c1c26a698620d264bbf
#
_entry.id   a602976009588c1c26a698620d264bbf
#
_cell.length_a   1.000
_cell.length_b   1.000
_cell.length_c   1.000
_cell.angle_alpha   90.00
_cell.angle_beta   90.00
_cell.angle_gamma   90.00
#
_symmetry.space_group_name_H-M   'P 1'
#
loop_
_entity.id
_entity.type
_entity.pdbx_description
1 polymer ?
#
loop_
_entity_poly.entity_id
_entity_poly.type
_entity_poly.pdbx_seq_one_letter_code
_entity_poly.pdbx_strand_id
1 'polypeptide(L)'
;MKAKIIDFLRQSSPFLLTIGLWRLSNTFWNPAGILAIIPLFFYSFIRPIDWFVLFSILMCIAIDYNFETVCYWLALYCLMYSVNSFQNIIDLTRMDKNGLYAFMAFFGTAVLIQVFLNITAANLLAGIWVFAWASILYVPITVLIQRIRND
;
A
#
# COMPACT_ATOMS: atom_id res chain seq x y z
N MET A 1 20.25 -27.48 1.92
CA MET A 1 18.83 -27.39 2.32
C MET A 1 18.51 -26.06 3.01
N LYS A 2 19.26 -25.65 4.04
CA LYS A 2 19.04 -24.37 4.75
C LYS A 2 19.08 -23.12 3.83
N ALA A 3 20.03 -23.06 2.90
CA ALA A 3 20.14 -21.91 1.98
C ALA A 3 18.89 -21.75 1.09
N LYS A 4 18.37 -22.85 0.53
CA LYS A 4 17.14 -22.80 -0.29
C LYS A 4 15.89 -22.34 0.48
N ILE A 5 15.79 -22.70 1.77
CA ILE A 5 14.70 -22.26 2.64
C ILE A 5 14.82 -20.76 2.93
N ILE A 6 16.02 -20.27 3.20
CA ILE A 6 16.27 -18.85 3.43
C ILE A 6 15.93 -18.03 2.18
N ASP A 7 16.37 -18.49 1.01
CA ASP A 7 16.07 -17.81 -0.26
C ASP A 7 14.57 -17.79 -0.55
N PHE A 8 13.87 -18.91 -0.30
CA PHE A 8 12.42 -18.96 -0.44
C PHE A 8 11.71 -17.99 0.53
N LEU A 9 12.11 -17.97 1.80
CA LEU A 9 11.56 -17.05 2.79
C LEU A 9 11.82 -15.59 2.40
N ARG A 10 12.99 -15.29 1.86
CA ARG A 10 13.34 -13.95 1.39
C ARG A 10 12.49 -13.53 0.20
N GLN A 11 12.28 -14.40 -0.78
CA GLN A 11 11.40 -14.14 -1.92
C GLN A 11 9.93 -13.99 -1.53
N SER A 12 9.48 -14.73 -0.54
CA SER A 12 8.10 -14.67 -0.03
C SER A 12 7.86 -13.53 0.96
N SER A 13 8.93 -12.88 1.45
CA SER A 13 8.84 -11.85 2.49
C SER A 13 7.90 -10.69 2.15
N PRO A 14 7.83 -10.13 0.92
CA PRO A 14 6.90 -9.06 0.60
C PRO A 14 5.43 -9.47 0.79
N PHE A 15 5.10 -10.69 0.41
CA PHE A 15 3.74 -11.24 0.54
C PHE A 15 3.37 -11.47 2.00
N LEU A 16 4.26 -12.12 2.75
CA LEU A 16 4.05 -12.41 4.18
C LEU A 16 3.97 -11.13 5.01
N LEU A 17 4.82 -10.14 4.73
CA LEU A 17 4.81 -8.85 5.43
C LEU A 17 3.54 -8.06 5.11
N THR A 18 3.04 -8.09 3.88
CA THR A 18 1.78 -7.44 3.52
C THR A 18 0.61 -8.03 4.30
N ILE A 19 0.52 -9.36 4.39
CA ILE A 19 -0.50 -10.04 5.19
C ILE A 19 -0.33 -9.73 6.67
N GLY A 20 0.90 -9.73 7.17
CA GLY A 20 1.22 -9.39 8.56
C GLY A 20 0.81 -7.96 8.92
N LEU A 21 1.12 -6.99 8.08
CA LEU A 21 0.74 -5.59 8.27
C LEU A 21 -0.78 -5.40 8.19
N TRP A 22 -1.44 -6.08 7.27
CA TRP A 22 -2.89 -6.07 7.18
C TRP A 22 -3.51 -6.61 8.47
N ARG A 23 -3.03 -7.73 8.97
CA ARG A 23 -3.52 -8.32 10.22
C ARG A 23 -3.22 -7.45 11.44
N LEU A 24 -2.02 -6.90 11.50
CA LEU A 24 -1.59 -6.02 12.58
C LEU A 24 -2.46 -4.76 12.65
N SER A 25 -2.70 -4.11 11.52
CA SER A 25 -3.55 -2.91 11.48
C SER A 25 -5.01 -3.20 11.80
N ASN A 26 -5.51 -4.40 11.49
CA ASN A 26 -6.83 -4.84 11.92
C ASN A 26 -6.97 -4.94 13.44
N THR A 27 -5.87 -5.23 14.15
CA THR A 27 -5.89 -5.45 15.60
C THR A 27 -5.70 -4.16 16.38
N PHE A 28 -4.84 -3.26 15.89
CA PHE A 28 -4.38 -2.09 16.64
C PHE A 28 -4.86 -0.75 16.10
N TRP A 29 -5.31 -0.69 14.86
CA TRP A 29 -5.70 0.56 14.22
C TRP A 29 -7.06 0.49 13.55
N ASN A 30 -7.81 1.56 13.76
CA ASN A 30 -9.01 1.83 13.00
C ASN A 30 -8.72 3.05 12.07
N PRO A 31 -8.85 2.93 10.76
CA PRO A 31 -9.42 1.83 10.01
C PRO A 31 -8.47 0.66 9.78
N ALA A 32 -9.01 -0.52 9.91
CA ALA A 32 -8.32 -1.79 9.84
C ALA A 32 -7.75 -2.10 8.45
N GLY A 33 -6.55 -2.66 8.40
CA GLY A 33 -5.91 -3.11 7.15
C GLY A 33 -5.14 -2.03 6.38
N ILE A 34 -5.15 -0.77 6.85
CA ILE A 34 -4.56 0.37 6.11
C ILE A 34 -3.05 0.24 5.89
N LEU A 35 -2.33 -0.38 6.81
CA LEU A 35 -0.88 -0.53 6.67
C LEU A 35 -0.47 -1.46 5.52
N ALA A 36 -1.36 -2.33 5.07
CA ALA A 36 -1.11 -3.19 3.92
C ALA A 36 -1.00 -2.41 2.59
N ILE A 37 -1.53 -1.19 2.52
CA ILE A 37 -1.43 -0.34 1.34
C ILE A 37 0.02 0.08 1.07
N ILE A 38 0.84 0.22 2.11
CA ILE A 38 2.24 0.62 1.98
C ILE A 38 3.05 -0.37 1.14
N PRO A 39 3.17 -1.66 1.48
CA PRO A 39 3.87 -2.61 0.64
C PRO A 39 3.16 -2.86 -0.70
N LEU A 40 1.82 -2.79 -0.74
CA LEU A 40 1.06 -2.88 -1.99
C LEU A 40 1.51 -1.81 -2.99
N PHE A 41 1.53 -0.57 -2.58
CA PHE A 41 1.97 0.54 -3.43
C PHE A 41 3.42 0.39 -3.83
N PHE A 42 4.30 0.10 -2.89
CA PHE A 42 5.73 0.01 -3.13
C PHE A 42 6.09 -1.08 -4.16
N TYR A 43 5.57 -2.28 -3.98
CA TYR A 43 5.87 -3.41 -4.86
C TYR A 43 4.99 -3.51 -6.11
N SER A 44 4.03 -2.65 -6.26
CA SER A 44 3.26 -2.56 -7.51
C SER A 44 3.78 -1.46 -8.43
N PHE A 45 4.24 -0.33 -7.86
CA PHE A 45 4.53 0.87 -8.65
C PHE A 45 5.97 1.31 -8.59
N ILE A 46 6.64 1.19 -7.46
CA ILE A 46 8.01 1.67 -7.28
C ILE A 46 9.03 0.59 -7.65
N ARG A 47 8.90 -0.60 -7.10
CA ARG A 47 9.73 -1.78 -7.39
C ARG A 47 8.87 -2.98 -7.72
N PRO A 48 8.37 -3.09 -8.97
CA PRO A 48 7.46 -4.15 -9.36
C PRO A 48 8.05 -5.54 -9.13
N ILE A 49 7.22 -6.44 -8.62
CA ILE A 49 7.54 -7.86 -8.44
C ILE A 49 6.56 -8.69 -9.26
N ASP A 50 7.04 -9.71 -9.93
CA ASP A 50 6.22 -10.65 -10.66
C ASP A 50 5.16 -11.28 -9.74
N TRP A 51 3.95 -11.44 -10.24
CA TRP A 51 2.80 -11.98 -9.52
C TRP A 51 2.29 -11.12 -8.34
N PHE A 52 3.01 -10.09 -7.92
CA PHE A 52 2.56 -9.24 -6.82
C PHE A 52 1.30 -8.44 -7.18
N VAL A 53 1.10 -8.12 -8.44
CA VAL A 53 -0.12 -7.42 -8.93
C VAL A 53 -1.37 -8.26 -8.66
N LEU A 54 -1.33 -9.57 -8.92
CA LEU A 54 -2.46 -10.46 -8.64
C LEU A 54 -2.73 -10.53 -7.14
N PHE A 55 -1.69 -10.65 -6.34
CA PHE A 55 -1.78 -10.62 -4.88
C PHE A 55 -2.34 -9.28 -4.37
N SER A 56 -1.92 -8.16 -4.98
CA SER A 56 -2.39 -6.82 -4.65
C SER A 56 -3.90 -6.66 -4.89
N ILE A 57 -4.42 -7.22 -5.98
CA ILE A 57 -5.86 -7.24 -6.27
C ILE A 57 -6.62 -7.96 -5.14
N LEU A 58 -6.15 -9.13 -4.73
CA LEU A 58 -6.77 -9.87 -3.63
C LEU A 58 -6.73 -9.09 -2.30
N MET A 59 -5.61 -8.42 -2.02
CA MET A 59 -5.47 -7.61 -0.82
C MET A 59 -6.36 -6.36 -0.87
N CYS A 60 -6.54 -5.73 -2.03
CA CYS A 60 -7.48 -4.61 -2.18
C CYS A 60 -8.92 -5.04 -1.89
N ILE A 61 -9.32 -6.23 -2.33
CA ILE A 61 -10.64 -6.79 -2.00
C ILE A 61 -10.76 -7.02 -0.49
N ALA A 62 -9.72 -7.52 0.16
CA ALA A 62 -9.71 -7.71 1.62
C ALA A 62 -9.80 -6.37 2.38
N ILE A 63 -9.13 -5.31 1.89
CA ILE A 63 -9.21 -3.97 2.47
C ILE A 63 -10.61 -3.38 2.27
N ASP A 64 -11.17 -3.50 1.07
CA ASP A 64 -12.55 -3.07 0.80
C ASP A 64 -13.57 -3.74 1.71
N TYR A 65 -13.40 -5.04 1.96
CA TYR A 65 -14.24 -5.77 2.90
C TYR A 65 -14.17 -5.20 4.32
N ASN A 66 -12.95 -4.87 4.80
CA ASN A 66 -12.76 -4.30 6.13
C ASN A 66 -13.35 -2.89 6.29
N PHE A 67 -13.36 -2.11 5.20
CA PHE A 67 -13.92 -0.75 5.19
C PHE A 67 -15.40 -0.72 4.85
N GLU A 68 -16.02 -1.87 4.60
CA GLU A 68 -17.40 -1.96 4.10
C GLU A 68 -17.61 -1.16 2.80
N THR A 69 -16.54 -0.99 2.02
CA THR A 69 -16.57 -0.31 0.74
C THR A 69 -16.77 -1.30 -0.40
N VAL A 70 -17.46 -0.88 -1.44
CA VAL A 70 -17.70 -1.72 -2.62
C VAL A 70 -16.65 -1.38 -3.68
N CYS A 71 -15.61 -2.20 -3.77
CA CYS A 71 -14.56 -2.09 -4.79
C CYS A 71 -13.86 -0.73 -4.88
N TYR A 72 -13.86 0.07 -3.82
CA TYR A 72 -13.25 1.39 -3.80
C TYR A 72 -11.72 1.32 -3.95
N TRP A 73 -11.05 0.59 -3.06
CA TRP A 73 -9.60 0.42 -3.10
C TRP A 73 -9.14 -0.37 -4.32
N LEU A 74 -9.92 -1.36 -4.74
CA LEU A 74 -9.66 -2.10 -5.96
C LEU A 74 -9.72 -1.20 -7.20
N ALA A 75 -10.72 -0.35 -7.31
CA ALA A 75 -10.86 0.59 -8.43
C ALA A 75 -9.72 1.62 -8.46
N LEU A 76 -9.35 2.17 -7.31
CA LEU A 76 -8.20 3.09 -7.20
C LEU A 76 -6.88 2.42 -7.58
N TYR A 77 -6.68 1.19 -7.12
CA TYR A 77 -5.48 0.42 -7.48
C TYR A 77 -5.41 0.17 -8.98
N CYS A 78 -6.50 -0.30 -9.59
CA CYS A 78 -6.56 -0.57 -11.03
C CYS A 78 -6.36 0.71 -11.86
N LEU A 79 -6.94 1.83 -11.43
CA LEU A 79 -6.76 3.12 -12.08
C LEU A 79 -5.29 3.56 -12.01
N MET A 80 -4.69 3.50 -10.82
CA MET A 80 -3.29 3.86 -10.65
C MET A 80 -2.35 2.94 -11.43
N TYR A 81 -2.64 1.64 -11.48
CA TYR A 81 -1.89 0.68 -12.27
C TYR A 81 -1.97 0.99 -13.77
N SER A 82 -3.16 1.35 -14.26
CA SER A 82 -3.36 1.76 -15.65
C SER A 82 -2.58 3.04 -15.99
N VAL A 83 -2.64 4.04 -15.11
CA VAL A 83 -1.89 5.29 -15.28
C VAL A 83 -0.37 5.03 -15.28
N ASN A 84 0.11 4.19 -14.38
CA ASN A 84 1.54 3.84 -14.30
C ASN A 84 2.02 3.02 -15.50
N SER A 85 1.14 2.25 -16.15
CA SER A 85 1.48 1.51 -17.37
C SER A 85 1.73 2.42 -18.57
N PHE A 86 1.20 3.64 -18.56
CA PHE A 86 1.53 4.71 -19.51
C PHE A 86 2.76 5.50 -19.04
N GLN A 87 3.89 4.83 -18.84
CA GLN A 87 5.13 5.35 -18.24
C GLN A 87 5.68 6.66 -18.87
N ASN A 88 5.21 7.03 -20.05
CA ASN A 88 5.59 8.28 -20.71
C ASN A 88 4.96 9.54 -20.07
N ILE A 89 3.98 9.38 -19.18
CA ILE A 89 3.23 10.49 -18.59
C ILE A 89 3.71 10.79 -17.18
N ILE A 90 3.92 9.74 -16.36
CA ILE A 90 4.32 9.89 -14.94
C ILE A 90 5.43 8.90 -14.64
N ASP A 91 6.61 9.39 -14.39
CA ASP A 91 7.74 8.58 -13.91
C ASP A 91 7.82 8.66 -12.38
N LEU A 92 7.11 7.77 -11.71
CA LEU A 92 7.05 7.71 -10.25
C LEU A 92 8.41 7.38 -9.62
N THR A 93 9.32 6.75 -10.38
CA THR A 93 10.65 6.37 -9.89
C THR A 93 11.60 7.54 -9.78
N ARG A 94 11.33 8.66 -10.47
CA ARG A 94 12.18 9.86 -10.45
C ARG A 94 11.92 10.76 -9.25
N MET A 95 10.80 10.62 -8.55
CA MET A 95 10.44 11.56 -7.48
C MET A 95 11.32 11.38 -6.24
N ASP A 96 11.55 10.16 -5.82
CA ASP A 96 12.53 9.78 -4.78
C ASP A 96 12.82 8.26 -4.81
N LYS A 97 13.85 7.82 -4.06
CA LYS A 97 14.26 6.41 -4.02
C LYS A 97 13.20 5.48 -3.46
N ASN A 98 12.35 5.96 -2.58
CA ASN A 98 11.32 5.18 -1.89
C ASN A 98 9.91 5.45 -2.41
N GLY A 99 9.74 6.43 -3.31
CA GLY A 99 8.43 6.82 -3.84
C GLY A 99 7.49 7.43 -2.80
N LEU A 100 8.02 8.07 -1.76
CA LEU A 100 7.22 8.67 -0.69
C LEU A 100 6.23 9.71 -1.21
N TYR A 101 6.68 10.63 -2.06
CA TYR A 101 5.81 11.67 -2.61
C TYR A 101 4.71 11.10 -3.48
N ALA A 102 5.03 10.09 -4.29
CA ALA A 102 4.04 9.39 -5.11
C ALA A 102 3.02 8.66 -4.23
N PHE A 103 3.46 8.02 -3.15
CA PHE A 103 2.59 7.39 -2.16
C PHE A 103 1.67 8.41 -1.48
N MET A 104 2.22 9.53 -1.02
CA MET A 104 1.44 10.60 -0.39
C MET A 104 0.39 11.17 -1.34
N ALA A 105 0.72 11.37 -2.60
CA ALA A 105 -0.23 11.84 -3.61
C ALA A 105 -1.36 10.83 -3.84
N PHE A 106 -1.02 9.55 -4.04
CA PHE A 106 -2.01 8.49 -4.24
C PHE A 106 -2.90 8.29 -3.02
N PHE A 107 -2.29 8.10 -1.87
CA PHE A 107 -3.02 7.84 -0.63
C PHE A 107 -3.80 9.06 -0.15
N GLY A 108 -3.22 10.24 -0.29
CA GLY A 108 -3.90 11.51 0.02
C GLY A 108 -5.14 11.72 -0.85
N THR A 109 -5.04 11.45 -2.15
CA THR A 109 -6.19 11.52 -3.07
C THR A 109 -7.28 10.53 -2.66
N ALA A 110 -6.89 9.30 -2.31
CA ALA A 110 -7.83 8.28 -1.83
C ALA A 110 -8.58 8.72 -0.57
N VAL A 111 -7.84 9.24 0.43
CA VAL A 111 -8.42 9.74 1.68
C VAL A 111 -9.32 10.95 1.43
N LEU A 112 -8.91 11.89 0.59
CA LEU A 112 -9.73 13.05 0.23
C LEU A 112 -11.07 12.65 -0.41
N ILE A 113 -11.04 11.74 -1.38
CA ILE A 113 -12.27 11.25 -2.03
C ILE A 113 -13.19 10.60 -0.98
N GLN A 114 -12.64 9.80 -0.09
CA GLN A 114 -13.41 9.13 0.95
C GLN A 114 -14.04 10.12 1.93
N VAL A 115 -13.31 11.18 2.30
CA VAL A 115 -13.85 12.27 3.14
C VAL A 115 -14.94 13.05 2.41
N PHE A 116 -14.77 13.31 1.10
CA PHE A 116 -15.77 14.02 0.30
C PHE A 116 -17.08 13.25 0.14
N LEU A 117 -17.03 11.92 0.15
CA LEU A 117 -18.25 11.10 0.08
C LEU A 117 -19.10 11.20 1.35
N ASN A 118 -18.48 11.48 2.49
CA ASN A 118 -19.15 11.64 3.79
C ASN A 118 -18.51 12.79 4.58
N ILE A 119 -18.91 14.03 4.27
CA ILE A 119 -18.34 15.24 4.89
C ILE A 119 -18.88 15.40 6.32
N THR A 120 -18.10 14.96 7.29
CA THR A 120 -18.30 15.26 8.70
C THR A 120 -16.97 15.67 9.33
N ALA A 121 -17.00 16.48 10.40
CA ALA A 121 -15.79 16.88 11.10
C ALA A 121 -15.00 15.67 11.65
N ALA A 122 -15.71 14.65 12.12
CA ALA A 122 -15.10 13.40 12.59
C ALA A 122 -14.38 12.65 11.47
N ASN A 123 -14.97 12.54 10.27
CA ASN A 123 -14.35 11.87 9.12
C ASN A 123 -13.15 12.65 8.57
N LEU A 124 -13.20 13.97 8.62
CA LEU A 124 -12.07 14.81 8.22
C LEU A 124 -10.87 14.59 9.17
N LEU A 125 -11.10 14.63 10.48
CA LEU A 125 -10.06 14.39 11.48
C LEU A 125 -9.49 12.97 11.39
N ALA A 126 -10.34 11.98 11.23
CA ALA A 126 -9.93 10.59 11.03
C ALA A 126 -9.09 10.43 9.74
N GLY A 127 -9.49 11.06 8.65
CA GLY A 127 -8.75 11.06 7.39
C GLY A 127 -7.36 11.69 7.53
N ILE A 128 -7.26 12.85 8.16
CA ILE A 128 -5.97 13.52 8.42
C ILE A 128 -5.07 12.63 9.30
N TRP A 129 -5.62 12.04 10.33
CA TRP A 129 -4.90 11.15 11.24
C TRP A 129 -4.33 9.93 10.51
N VAL A 130 -5.15 9.23 9.74
CA VAL A 130 -4.75 8.06 8.94
C VAL A 130 -3.69 8.43 7.91
N PHE A 131 -3.88 9.55 7.19
CA PHE A 131 -2.92 10.03 6.20
C PHE A 131 -1.56 10.36 6.83
N ALA A 132 -1.55 11.06 7.96
CA ALA A 132 -0.32 11.42 8.67
C ALA A 132 0.45 10.17 9.12
N TRP A 133 -0.22 9.23 9.76
CA TRP A 133 0.41 7.99 10.22
C TRP A 133 0.90 7.11 9.08
N ALA A 134 0.12 6.93 8.02
CA ALA A 134 0.54 6.17 6.85
C ALA A 134 1.78 6.79 6.19
N SER A 135 1.83 8.11 6.07
CA SER A 135 2.97 8.82 5.49
C SER A 135 4.23 8.70 6.36
N ILE A 136 4.09 8.81 7.68
CA ILE A 136 5.22 8.65 8.62
C ILE A 136 5.75 7.22 8.60
N LEU A 137 4.88 6.23 8.59
CA LEU A 137 5.26 4.82 8.63
C LEU A 137 5.73 4.27 7.28
N TYR A 138 5.45 4.96 6.18
CA TYR A 138 5.83 4.52 4.84
C TYR A 138 7.34 4.28 4.70
N VAL A 139 8.15 5.26 5.07
CA VAL A 139 9.61 5.17 4.92
C VAL A 139 10.21 4.04 5.77
N PRO A 140 9.95 3.94 7.09
CA PRO A 140 10.51 2.86 7.90
C PRO A 140 10.04 1.47 7.45
N ILE A 141 8.79 1.32 7.04
CA ILE A 141 8.27 0.04 6.57
C ILE A 141 8.93 -0.36 5.24
N THR A 142 9.04 0.55 4.27
CA THR A 142 9.68 0.25 2.98
C THR A 142 11.16 -0.05 3.15
N VAL A 143 11.87 0.67 4.00
CA VAL A 143 13.28 0.39 4.31
C VAL A 143 13.44 -0.98 4.98
N LEU A 144 12.55 -1.33 5.91
CA LEU A 144 12.56 -2.64 6.56
C LEU A 144 12.37 -3.77 5.53
N ILE A 145 11.38 -3.61 4.65
CA ILE A 145 11.06 -4.62 3.62
C ILE A 145 12.24 -4.78 2.64
N GLN A 146 12.83 -3.68 2.20
CA GLN A 146 14.03 -3.71 1.34
C GLN A 146 15.21 -4.39 2.02
N ARG A 147 15.44 -4.10 3.31
CA ARG A 147 16.54 -4.71 4.07
C ARG A 147 16.38 -6.22 4.23
N ILE A 148 15.17 -6.70 4.49
CA ILE A 148 14.88 -8.14 4.60
C ILE A 148 15.15 -8.84 3.26
N ARG A 149 14.81 -8.19 2.18
CA ARG A 149 14.98 -8.73 0.83
C ARG A 149 16.38 -8.50 0.24
N ASN A 150 17.17 -7.60 0.79
CA ASN A 150 18.44 -7.09 0.26
C ASN A 150 18.28 -6.39 -1.10
N ASP A 151 17.21 -5.64 -1.27
CA ASP A 151 16.96 -4.87 -2.50
C ASP A 151 17.67 -3.50 -2.51
#